data_03a783863c18248724acb57c424cde45
#
_entry.id   03a783863c18248724acb57c424cde45
#
_cell.length_a   1.000
_cell.length_b   1.000
_cell.length_c   1.000
_cell.angle_alpha   90.00
_cell.angle_beta   90.00
_cell.angle_gamma   90.00
#
_symmetry.space_group_name_H-M   'P 1'
#
loop_
_entity.id
_entity.type
_entity.pdbx_description
1 polymer ?
#
loop_
_entity_poly.entity_id
_entity_poly.type
_entity_poly.pdbx_seq_one_letter_code
_entity_poly.pdbx_strand_id
1 'polypeptide(L)'
;MWSICKKELNQFFGNLTGYISIILFLVISGVFLFMLPDSSIFEYGYATLDKFFELAPWILMFLVPAITMRSLSDEFKAGTFEILKTKPLSSWQIVLGKYFSILFVLVLVIIPTFIYIITIKTLSAQGGIDSGGILGSYIGLFLLAAVFAAIGLCCSGFTNNAVVAFLVSAFSCLILYYGFNALSRLPFFANGFDYYVEMLGIDFHYRSMSRGVLDSRDLVYFISVIFLCLLTTVKNLHKK
;
A
#
# COMPACT_ATOMS: atom_id res chain seq x y z
N MET A 1 21.06 9.33 0.75
CA MET A 1 19.75 8.77 0.45
C MET A 1 19.85 7.42 -0.30
N TRP A 2 20.48 7.38 -1.48
CA TRP A 2 20.61 6.16 -2.29
C TRP A 2 21.33 5.00 -1.57
N SER A 3 22.38 5.26 -0.81
CA SER A 3 23.12 4.24 -0.03
C SER A 3 22.24 3.57 1.03
N ILE A 4 21.30 4.31 1.64
CA ILE A 4 20.33 3.76 2.60
C ILE A 4 19.34 2.87 1.85
N CYS A 5 18.79 3.36 0.75
CA CYS A 5 17.86 2.58 -0.07
C CYS A 5 18.48 1.24 -0.52
N LYS A 6 19.72 1.25 -1.01
CA LYS A 6 20.45 0.05 -1.42
C LYS A 6 20.71 -0.91 -0.23
N LYS A 7 21.05 -0.37 0.94
CA LYS A 7 21.22 -1.18 2.17
C LYS A 7 19.92 -1.90 2.53
N GLU A 8 18.80 -1.16 2.58
CA GLU A 8 17.47 -1.71 2.93
C GLU A 8 17.03 -2.79 1.93
N LEU A 9 17.21 -2.54 0.62
CA LEU A 9 16.90 -3.52 -0.42
C LEU A 9 17.73 -4.78 -0.28
N ASN A 10 19.05 -4.65 -0.06
CA ASN A 10 19.91 -5.81 0.14
C ASN A 10 19.53 -6.59 1.41
N GLN A 11 19.12 -5.90 2.47
CA GLN A 11 18.64 -6.53 3.70
C GLN A 11 17.31 -7.26 3.48
N PHE A 12 16.40 -6.67 2.68
CA PHE A 12 15.10 -7.24 2.40
C PHE A 12 15.21 -8.51 1.54
N PHE A 13 16.01 -8.48 0.47
CA PHE A 13 16.24 -9.63 -0.41
C PHE A 13 17.32 -10.60 0.10
N GLY A 14 18.16 -10.18 1.02
CA GLY A 14 19.07 -11.06 1.75
C GLY A 14 18.37 -12.00 2.74
N ASN A 15 17.11 -11.68 3.09
CA ASN A 15 16.25 -12.49 3.95
C ASN A 15 15.08 -13.07 3.12
N LEU A 16 14.51 -14.16 3.61
CA LEU A 16 13.33 -14.80 3.01
C LEU A 16 12.08 -13.89 2.98
N THR A 17 12.04 -12.83 3.79
CA THR A 17 10.89 -11.94 3.94
C THR A 17 10.46 -11.29 2.62
N GLY A 18 11.41 -10.91 1.76
CA GLY A 18 11.12 -10.31 0.46
C GLY A 18 10.41 -11.27 -0.48
N TYR A 19 10.96 -12.46 -0.60
CA TYR A 19 10.40 -13.50 -1.46
C TYR A 19 9.04 -13.98 -0.98
N ILE A 20 8.90 -14.20 0.33
CA ILE A 20 7.63 -14.61 0.94
C ILE A 20 6.55 -13.56 0.67
N SER A 21 6.85 -12.27 0.76
CA SER A 21 5.88 -11.20 0.51
C SER A 21 5.34 -11.23 -0.92
N ILE A 22 6.23 -11.41 -1.91
CA ILE A 22 5.86 -11.50 -3.32
C ILE A 22 5.01 -12.76 -3.58
N ILE A 23 5.48 -13.91 -3.09
CA ILE A 23 4.79 -15.19 -3.27
C ILE A 23 3.41 -15.16 -2.61
N LEU A 24 3.32 -14.65 -1.39
CA LEU A 24 2.05 -14.59 -0.64
C LEU A 24 1.04 -13.71 -1.37
N PHE A 25 1.45 -12.55 -1.89
CA PHE A 25 0.56 -11.68 -2.66
C PHE A 25 0.03 -12.38 -3.91
N LEU A 26 0.92 -13.03 -4.67
CA LEU A 26 0.57 -13.72 -5.90
C LEU A 26 -0.30 -14.96 -5.64
N VAL A 27 0.01 -15.75 -4.61
CA VAL A 27 -0.78 -16.94 -4.26
C VAL A 27 -2.18 -16.54 -3.81
N ILE A 28 -2.30 -15.57 -2.90
CA ILE A 28 -3.63 -15.16 -2.42
C ILE A 28 -4.44 -14.56 -3.57
N SER A 29 -3.88 -13.61 -4.33
CA SER A 29 -4.59 -12.98 -5.44
C SER A 29 -4.92 -13.99 -6.54
N GLY A 30 -4.02 -14.94 -6.83
CA GLY A 30 -4.25 -16.00 -7.80
C GLY A 30 -5.34 -16.99 -7.39
N VAL A 31 -5.36 -17.44 -6.12
CA VAL A 31 -6.42 -18.30 -5.60
C VAL A 31 -7.78 -17.64 -5.70
N PHE A 32 -7.87 -16.37 -5.31
CA PHE A 32 -9.13 -15.62 -5.42
C PHE A 32 -9.60 -15.44 -6.87
N LEU A 33 -8.69 -15.11 -7.79
CA LEU A 33 -9.05 -14.83 -9.18
C LEU A 33 -9.36 -16.09 -10.01
N PHE A 34 -8.79 -17.23 -9.65
CA PHE A 34 -8.87 -18.43 -10.49
C PHE A 34 -9.60 -19.61 -9.84
N MET A 35 -9.69 -19.67 -8.49
CA MET A 35 -10.23 -20.85 -7.79
C MET A 35 -11.55 -20.60 -7.06
N LEU A 36 -11.84 -19.37 -6.62
CA LEU A 36 -13.07 -19.08 -5.87
C LEU A 36 -14.22 -18.76 -6.83
N PRO A 37 -15.36 -19.47 -6.75
CA PRO A 37 -16.47 -19.35 -7.71
C PRO A 37 -17.02 -17.92 -7.85
N ASP A 38 -17.18 -17.20 -6.72
CA ASP A 38 -17.78 -15.86 -6.71
C ASP A 38 -16.87 -14.76 -7.29
N SER A 39 -15.56 -15.01 -7.41
CA SER A 39 -14.56 -14.07 -7.88
C SER A 39 -13.78 -14.55 -9.10
N SER A 40 -14.04 -15.78 -9.56
CA SER A 40 -13.32 -16.40 -10.67
C SER A 40 -13.55 -15.65 -11.98
N ILE A 41 -12.47 -15.29 -12.65
CA ILE A 41 -12.50 -14.69 -14.00
C ILE A 41 -13.23 -15.61 -14.98
N PHE A 42 -13.19 -16.93 -14.78
CA PHE A 42 -13.81 -17.92 -15.67
C PHE A 42 -15.33 -17.96 -15.55
N GLU A 43 -15.89 -17.67 -14.37
CA GLU A 43 -17.34 -17.74 -14.11
C GLU A 43 -18.03 -16.38 -14.21
N TYR A 44 -17.28 -15.27 -14.07
CA TYR A 44 -17.82 -13.92 -14.06
C TYR A 44 -18.40 -13.47 -15.41
N GLY A 45 -18.02 -14.13 -16.51
CA GLY A 45 -18.54 -13.86 -17.86
C GLY A 45 -18.07 -12.55 -18.51
N TYR A 46 -17.26 -11.76 -17.83
CA TYR A 46 -16.67 -10.52 -18.32
C TYR A 46 -15.15 -10.55 -18.20
N ALA A 47 -14.45 -10.10 -19.23
CA ALA A 47 -12.99 -10.03 -19.27
C ALA A 47 -12.48 -8.76 -18.58
N THR A 48 -12.71 -8.63 -17.25
CA THR A 48 -12.29 -7.47 -16.44
C THR A 48 -11.44 -7.90 -15.25
N LEU A 49 -10.60 -6.97 -14.74
CA LEU A 49 -9.79 -7.13 -13.53
C LEU A 49 -10.44 -6.48 -12.30
N ASP A 50 -11.71 -6.09 -12.38
CA ASP A 50 -12.37 -5.35 -11.29
C ASP A 50 -12.28 -6.08 -9.95
N LYS A 51 -12.49 -7.40 -9.97
CA LYS A 51 -12.38 -8.26 -8.78
C LYS A 51 -10.96 -8.28 -8.18
N PHE A 52 -9.93 -8.20 -9.01
CA PHE A 52 -8.56 -8.06 -8.53
C PHE A 52 -8.35 -6.72 -7.81
N PHE A 53 -8.79 -5.61 -8.41
CA PHE A 53 -8.65 -4.29 -7.81
C PHE A 53 -9.53 -4.09 -6.57
N GLU A 54 -10.64 -4.82 -6.44
CA GLU A 54 -11.45 -4.86 -5.23
C GLU A 54 -10.77 -5.64 -4.09
N LEU A 55 -10.07 -6.73 -4.41
CA LEU A 55 -9.41 -7.60 -3.44
C LEU A 55 -8.02 -7.08 -3.02
N ALA A 56 -7.26 -6.53 -3.96
CA ALA A 56 -5.86 -6.15 -3.75
C ALA A 56 -5.64 -5.21 -2.54
N PRO A 57 -6.51 -4.21 -2.26
CA PRO A 57 -6.41 -3.38 -1.06
C PRO A 57 -6.42 -4.17 0.24
N TRP A 58 -7.24 -5.22 0.34
CA TRP A 58 -7.32 -6.07 1.53
C TRP A 58 -6.02 -6.83 1.78
N ILE A 59 -5.44 -7.39 0.73
CA ILE A 59 -4.16 -8.09 0.84
C ILE A 59 -3.05 -7.10 1.20
N LEU A 60 -2.98 -5.95 0.53
CA LEU A 60 -1.98 -4.92 0.78
C LEU A 60 -2.07 -4.32 2.18
N MET A 61 -3.28 -4.22 2.75
CA MET A 61 -3.52 -3.71 4.10
C MET A 61 -2.78 -4.50 5.19
N PHE A 62 -2.51 -5.78 4.97
CA PHE A 62 -1.72 -6.62 5.87
C PHE A 62 -0.28 -6.80 5.39
N LEU A 63 -0.09 -6.94 4.09
CA LEU A 63 1.22 -7.19 3.50
C LEU A 63 2.17 -5.99 3.68
N VAL A 64 1.69 -4.78 3.41
CA VAL A 64 2.52 -3.57 3.49
C VAL A 64 2.97 -3.28 4.92
N PRO A 65 2.10 -3.33 5.96
CA PRO A 65 2.54 -3.31 7.35
C PRO A 65 3.57 -4.39 7.71
N ALA A 66 3.43 -5.60 7.18
CA ALA A 66 4.39 -6.68 7.44
C ALA A 66 5.79 -6.39 6.83
N ILE A 67 5.82 -5.74 5.65
CA ILE A 67 7.06 -5.29 5.02
C ILE A 67 7.70 -4.15 5.82
N THR A 68 6.91 -3.21 6.30
CA THR A 68 7.38 -1.95 6.90
C THR A 68 7.70 -2.05 8.39
N MET A 69 7.12 -3.02 9.10
CA MET A 69 7.18 -3.11 10.57
C MET A 69 8.60 -3.09 11.14
N ARG A 70 9.58 -3.66 10.43
CA ARG A 70 10.98 -3.75 10.87
C ARG A 70 11.85 -2.59 10.45
N SER A 71 11.36 -1.71 9.59
CA SER A 71 12.18 -0.68 8.94
C SER A 71 12.87 0.28 9.92
N LEU A 72 12.19 0.72 10.98
CA LEU A 72 12.75 1.59 12.02
C LEU A 72 12.77 0.91 13.39
N SER A 73 11.79 0.05 13.69
CA SER A 73 11.65 -0.57 15.01
C SER A 73 12.84 -1.47 15.36
N ASP A 74 13.40 -2.21 14.41
CA ASP A 74 14.57 -3.06 14.64
C ASP A 74 15.83 -2.24 14.88
N GLU A 75 16.00 -1.10 14.18
CA GLU A 75 17.13 -0.18 14.41
C GLU A 75 17.06 0.47 15.81
N PHE A 76 15.87 0.80 16.29
CA PHE A 76 15.68 1.30 17.65
C PHE A 76 15.96 0.22 18.69
N LYS A 77 15.44 -1.01 18.46
CA LYS A 77 15.66 -2.14 19.36
C LYS A 77 17.14 -2.52 19.46
N ALA A 78 17.87 -2.47 18.36
CA ALA A 78 19.29 -2.81 18.30
C ALA A 78 20.24 -1.66 18.69
N GLY A 79 19.72 -0.43 18.95
CA GLY A 79 20.55 0.75 19.21
C GLY A 79 21.34 1.25 18.00
N THR A 80 21.16 0.67 16.83
CA THR A 80 21.91 1.02 15.61
C THR A 80 21.47 2.35 14.99
N PHE A 81 20.34 2.88 15.41
CA PHE A 81 19.88 4.20 14.99
C PHE A 81 20.80 5.33 15.44
N GLU A 82 21.40 5.23 16.63
CA GLU A 82 22.39 6.20 17.11
C GLU A 82 23.61 6.25 16.19
N ILE A 83 24.08 5.09 15.72
CA ILE A 83 25.19 5.00 14.75
C ILE A 83 24.80 5.65 13.41
N LEU A 84 23.53 5.55 13.03
CA LEU A 84 23.03 6.20 11.82
C LEU A 84 23.03 7.73 11.96
N LYS A 85 22.74 8.25 13.16
CA LYS A 85 22.78 9.69 13.48
C LYS A 85 24.20 10.29 13.48
N THR A 86 25.25 9.49 13.74
CA THR A 86 26.63 9.99 13.67
C THR A 86 27.11 10.26 12.25
N LYS A 87 26.41 9.74 11.25
CA LYS A 87 26.71 10.03 9.84
C LYS A 87 26.13 11.40 9.45
N PRO A 88 26.76 12.13 8.51
CA PRO A 88 26.28 13.42 8.05
C PRO A 88 25.04 13.26 7.14
N LEU A 89 23.95 12.73 7.72
CA LEU A 89 22.70 12.48 7.02
C LEU A 89 21.56 13.23 7.73
N SER A 90 20.73 13.93 6.97
CA SER A 90 19.53 14.54 7.52
C SER A 90 18.47 13.47 7.80
N SER A 91 17.58 13.70 8.79
CA SER A 91 16.46 12.82 9.10
C SER A 91 15.54 12.58 7.88
N TRP A 92 15.40 13.60 7.03
CA TRP A 92 14.68 13.47 5.76
C TRP A 92 15.34 12.47 4.81
N GLN A 93 16.66 12.48 4.70
CA GLN A 93 17.40 11.54 3.84
C GLN A 93 17.26 10.10 4.33
N ILE A 94 17.16 9.90 5.65
CA ILE A 94 16.97 8.58 6.26
C ILE A 94 15.56 8.08 5.95
N VAL A 95 14.54 8.87 6.25
CA VAL A 95 13.12 8.50 6.05
C VAL A 95 12.82 8.27 4.57
N LEU A 96 13.22 9.18 3.69
CA LEU A 96 13.01 9.03 2.25
C LEU A 96 13.79 7.84 1.69
N GLY A 97 15.02 7.58 2.15
CA GLY A 97 15.78 6.41 1.72
C GLY A 97 15.09 5.09 2.04
N LYS A 98 14.52 4.97 3.25
CA LYS A 98 13.72 3.82 3.66
C LYS A 98 12.40 3.74 2.92
N TYR A 99 11.71 4.85 2.77
CA TYR A 99 10.43 4.90 2.05
C TYR A 99 10.58 4.46 0.59
N PHE A 100 11.58 4.99 -0.13
CA PHE A 100 11.84 4.58 -1.52
C PHE A 100 12.25 3.11 -1.66
N SER A 101 12.97 2.54 -0.67
CA SER A 101 13.24 1.09 -0.68
C SER A 101 11.97 0.27 -0.57
N ILE A 102 11.03 0.68 0.28
CA ILE A 102 9.74 0.02 0.42
C ILE A 102 8.92 0.14 -0.88
N LEU A 103 8.87 1.34 -1.48
CA LEU A 103 8.19 1.53 -2.77
C LEU A 103 8.75 0.62 -3.86
N PHE A 104 10.07 0.46 -3.93
CA PHE A 104 10.71 -0.43 -4.89
C PHE A 104 10.28 -1.89 -4.68
N VAL A 105 10.21 -2.34 -3.43
CA VAL A 105 9.69 -3.67 -3.09
C VAL A 105 8.23 -3.82 -3.53
N LEU A 106 7.38 -2.81 -3.29
CA LEU A 106 5.98 -2.84 -3.71
C LEU A 106 5.80 -2.90 -5.22
N VAL A 107 6.66 -2.21 -5.97
CA VAL A 107 6.71 -2.34 -7.44
C VAL A 107 7.00 -3.79 -7.83
N LEU A 108 7.97 -4.44 -7.18
CA LEU A 108 8.29 -5.85 -7.44
C LEU A 108 7.18 -6.82 -7.00
N VAL A 109 6.36 -6.46 -6.02
CA VAL A 109 5.17 -7.24 -5.63
C VAL A 109 4.06 -7.12 -6.69
N ILE A 110 3.88 -5.92 -7.26
CA ILE A 110 2.80 -5.64 -8.21
C ILE A 110 3.15 -6.09 -9.63
N ILE A 111 4.40 -5.96 -10.09
CA ILE A 111 4.81 -6.31 -11.47
C ILE A 111 4.36 -7.71 -11.90
N PRO A 112 4.52 -8.78 -11.12
CA PRO A 112 4.12 -10.12 -11.56
C PRO A 112 2.62 -10.26 -11.83
N THR A 113 1.77 -9.41 -11.23
CA THR A 113 0.32 -9.45 -11.48
C THR A 113 -0.06 -9.00 -12.89
N PHE A 114 0.86 -8.40 -13.65
CA PHE A 114 0.62 -8.10 -15.06
C PHE A 114 0.38 -9.36 -15.91
N ILE A 115 0.74 -10.54 -15.42
CA ILE A 115 0.39 -11.80 -16.04
C ILE A 115 -1.15 -11.98 -16.12
N TYR A 116 -1.90 -11.41 -15.17
CA TYR A 116 -3.37 -11.45 -15.17
C TYR A 116 -3.96 -10.67 -16.36
N ILE A 117 -3.31 -9.58 -16.80
CA ILE A 117 -3.71 -8.83 -18.00
C ILE A 117 -3.57 -9.73 -19.23
N ILE A 118 -2.46 -10.48 -19.32
CA ILE A 118 -2.21 -11.41 -20.42
C ILE A 118 -3.28 -12.50 -20.44
N THR A 119 -3.61 -13.06 -19.27
CA THR A 119 -4.65 -14.09 -19.13
C THR A 119 -6.00 -13.59 -19.60
N ILE A 120 -6.42 -12.40 -19.16
CA ILE A 120 -7.70 -11.81 -19.59
C ILE A 120 -7.69 -11.52 -21.10
N LYS A 121 -6.57 -11.04 -21.64
CA LYS A 121 -6.44 -10.78 -23.06
C LYS A 121 -6.64 -12.05 -23.90
N THR A 122 -6.16 -13.18 -23.44
CA THR A 122 -6.33 -14.47 -24.13
C THR A 122 -7.74 -15.02 -24.00
N LEU A 123 -8.46 -14.70 -22.93
CA LEU A 123 -9.84 -15.14 -22.67
C LEU A 123 -10.89 -14.19 -23.26
N SER A 124 -10.53 -12.96 -23.58
CA SER A 124 -11.45 -11.96 -24.14
C SER A 124 -11.87 -12.38 -25.55
N ALA A 125 -13.17 -12.52 -25.75
CA ALA A 125 -13.75 -12.66 -27.07
C ALA A 125 -13.60 -11.33 -27.86
N GLN A 126 -14.02 -11.24 -29.08
CA GLN A 126 -13.81 -10.18 -30.10
C GLN A 126 -13.90 -8.69 -29.68
N GLY A 127 -14.09 -8.36 -28.39
CA GLY A 127 -14.33 -6.98 -27.92
C GLY A 127 -13.09 -6.18 -27.45
N GLY A 128 -11.94 -6.82 -27.30
CA GLY A 128 -10.74 -6.16 -26.75
C GLY A 128 -10.83 -5.97 -25.21
N ILE A 129 -9.77 -5.40 -24.64
CA ILE A 129 -9.66 -5.06 -23.21
C ILE A 129 -9.55 -3.54 -23.09
N ASP A 130 -10.18 -2.95 -22.09
CA ASP A 130 -9.95 -1.55 -21.70
C ASP A 130 -8.56 -1.39 -21.07
N SER A 131 -7.54 -1.24 -21.92
CA SER A 131 -6.16 -1.04 -21.48
C SER A 131 -5.95 0.27 -20.72
N GLY A 132 -6.75 1.30 -21.03
CA GLY A 132 -6.69 2.60 -20.35
C GLY A 132 -7.18 2.49 -18.91
N GLY A 133 -8.35 1.86 -18.73
CA GLY A 133 -8.91 1.58 -17.42
C GLY A 133 -8.00 0.74 -16.54
N ILE A 134 -7.44 -0.32 -17.09
CA ILE A 134 -6.50 -1.21 -16.36
C ILE A 134 -5.25 -0.45 -15.91
N LEU A 135 -4.64 0.35 -16.78
CA LEU A 135 -3.47 1.15 -16.41
C LEU A 135 -3.79 2.16 -15.28
N GLY A 136 -4.93 2.86 -15.38
CA GLY A 136 -5.40 3.75 -14.33
C GLY A 136 -5.58 3.04 -12.99
N SER A 137 -6.18 1.85 -13.00
CA SER A 137 -6.39 1.02 -11.81
C SER A 137 -5.08 0.56 -11.18
N TYR A 138 -4.06 0.17 -11.96
CA TYR A 138 -2.73 -0.16 -11.44
C TYR A 138 -2.02 1.05 -10.83
N ILE A 139 -2.15 2.22 -11.43
CA ILE A 139 -1.62 3.47 -10.83
C ILE A 139 -2.30 3.74 -9.50
N GLY A 140 -3.62 3.62 -9.42
CA GLY A 140 -4.37 3.74 -8.18
C GLY A 140 -3.93 2.74 -7.11
N LEU A 141 -3.74 1.48 -7.49
CA LEU A 141 -3.25 0.43 -6.59
C LEU A 141 -1.85 0.73 -6.05
N PHE A 142 -0.95 1.22 -6.91
CA PHE A 142 0.39 1.61 -6.49
C PHE A 142 0.36 2.81 -5.53
N LEU A 143 -0.46 3.83 -5.79
CA LEU A 143 -0.62 4.98 -4.89
C LEU A 143 -1.20 4.57 -3.53
N LEU A 144 -2.19 3.68 -3.53
CA LEU A 144 -2.74 3.10 -2.31
C LEU A 144 -1.66 2.37 -1.49
N ALA A 145 -0.88 1.50 -2.15
CA ALA A 145 0.23 0.80 -1.53
C ALA A 145 1.28 1.77 -0.97
N ALA A 146 1.56 2.88 -1.68
CA ALA A 146 2.47 3.93 -1.25
C ALA A 146 1.98 4.66 0.02
N VAL A 147 0.67 4.91 0.14
CA VAL A 147 0.07 5.45 1.38
C VAL A 147 0.22 4.46 2.53
N PHE A 148 -0.12 3.18 2.32
CA PHE A 148 0.04 2.16 3.35
C PHE A 148 1.50 2.01 3.79
N ALA A 149 2.46 2.15 2.86
CA ALA A 149 3.89 2.16 3.16
C ALA A 149 4.30 3.36 4.03
N ALA A 150 3.75 4.55 3.76
CA ALA A 150 4.01 5.74 4.57
C ALA A 150 3.44 5.60 5.98
N ILE A 151 2.22 5.05 6.13
CA ILE A 151 1.59 4.76 7.42
C ILE A 151 2.43 3.73 8.18
N GLY A 152 2.82 2.63 7.54
CA GLY A 152 3.61 1.57 8.16
C GLY A 152 4.98 2.05 8.62
N LEU A 153 5.67 2.85 7.81
CA LEU A 153 6.95 3.47 8.19
C LEU A 153 6.77 4.42 9.37
N CYS A 154 5.70 5.20 9.39
CA CYS A 154 5.37 6.09 10.49
C CYS A 154 5.16 5.29 11.79
N CYS A 155 4.33 4.25 11.77
CA CYS A 155 4.07 3.41 12.94
C CYS A 155 5.34 2.70 13.43
N SER A 156 6.18 2.20 12.52
CA SER A 156 7.49 1.61 12.84
C SER A 156 8.42 2.60 13.55
N GLY A 157 8.28 3.91 13.26
CA GLY A 157 9.03 4.97 13.93
C GLY A 157 8.64 5.22 15.38
N PHE A 158 7.43 4.88 15.80
CA PHE A 158 6.92 5.15 17.15
C PHE A 158 7.25 4.05 18.17
N THR A 159 7.59 2.86 17.75
CA THR A 159 7.80 1.70 18.64
C THR A 159 9.13 0.98 18.39
N ASN A 160 9.66 0.35 19.44
CA ASN A 160 10.85 -0.50 19.36
C ASN A 160 10.49 -2.00 19.16
N ASN A 161 9.19 -2.32 19.02
CA ASN A 161 8.71 -3.68 18.83
C ASN A 161 8.04 -3.82 17.46
N ALA A 162 8.60 -4.67 16.59
CA ALA A 162 8.10 -4.87 15.23
C ALA A 162 6.66 -5.41 15.20
N VAL A 163 6.27 -6.28 16.16
CA VAL A 163 4.89 -6.82 16.21
C VAL A 163 3.89 -5.72 16.56
N VAL A 164 4.23 -4.84 17.50
CA VAL A 164 3.38 -3.68 17.84
C VAL A 164 3.30 -2.73 16.65
N ALA A 165 4.43 -2.48 15.96
CA ALA A 165 4.45 -1.67 14.74
C ALA A 165 3.50 -2.25 13.68
N PHE A 166 3.54 -3.56 13.46
CA PHE A 166 2.65 -4.25 12.52
C PHE A 166 1.18 -4.06 12.88
N LEU A 167 0.80 -4.38 14.14
CA LEU A 167 -0.60 -4.28 14.58
C LEU A 167 -1.12 -2.84 14.45
N VAL A 168 -0.38 -1.87 14.97
CA VAL A 168 -0.79 -0.45 14.93
C VAL A 168 -0.90 0.04 13.48
N SER A 169 0.04 -0.35 12.58
CA SER A 169 -0.04 0.07 11.18
C SER A 169 -1.18 -0.59 10.44
N ALA A 170 -1.44 -1.90 10.64
CA ALA A 170 -2.55 -2.60 10.01
C ALA A 170 -3.91 -2.00 10.46
N PHE A 171 -4.08 -1.73 11.76
CA PHE A 171 -5.27 -1.06 12.27
C PHE A 171 -5.41 0.37 11.74
N SER A 172 -4.31 1.13 11.65
CA SER A 172 -4.35 2.48 11.08
C SER A 172 -4.74 2.46 9.61
N CYS A 173 -4.21 1.53 8.81
CA CYS A 173 -4.60 1.32 7.42
C CYS A 173 -6.10 0.97 7.31
N LEU A 174 -6.59 0.05 8.15
CA LEU A 174 -8.00 -0.35 8.18
C LEU A 174 -8.91 0.83 8.53
N ILE A 175 -8.58 1.60 9.57
CA ILE A 175 -9.38 2.75 9.99
C ILE A 175 -9.39 3.84 8.92
N LEU A 176 -8.25 4.14 8.31
CA LEU A 176 -8.17 5.17 7.27
C LEU A 176 -8.82 4.74 5.96
N TYR A 177 -8.80 3.44 5.66
CA TYR A 177 -9.41 2.90 4.45
C TYR A 177 -10.93 2.75 4.63
N TYR A 178 -11.41 2.02 5.65
CA TYR A 178 -12.83 1.71 5.85
C TYR A 178 -13.53 2.56 6.89
N GLY A 179 -12.82 3.10 7.87
CA GLY A 179 -13.43 3.76 9.02
C GLY A 179 -14.29 4.95 8.63
N PHE A 180 -13.86 5.78 7.69
CA PHE A 180 -14.63 6.94 7.22
C PHE A 180 -15.90 6.53 6.47
N ASN A 181 -15.84 5.46 5.66
CA ASN A 181 -17.01 4.91 5.00
C ASN A 181 -18.01 4.32 6.00
N ALA A 182 -17.53 3.64 7.04
CA ALA A 182 -18.38 3.12 8.10
C ALA A 182 -19.03 4.26 8.93
N LEU A 183 -18.26 5.31 9.22
CA LEU A 183 -18.76 6.49 9.93
C LEU A 183 -19.82 7.26 9.13
N SER A 184 -19.63 7.42 7.81
CA SER A 184 -20.58 8.13 6.94
C SER A 184 -21.98 7.50 6.94
N ARG A 185 -22.06 6.17 7.16
CA ARG A 185 -23.33 5.41 7.21
C ARG A 185 -24.10 5.56 8.52
N LEU A 186 -23.54 6.22 9.52
CA LEU A 186 -24.24 6.44 10.79
C LEU A 186 -25.38 7.45 10.61
N PRO A 187 -26.56 7.23 11.22
CA PRO A 187 -27.73 8.11 11.08
C PRO A 187 -27.47 9.56 11.46
N PHE A 188 -26.45 9.80 12.29
CA PHE A 188 -26.04 11.13 12.71
C PHE A 188 -25.49 12.00 11.56
N PHE A 189 -24.91 11.39 10.53
CA PHE A 189 -24.34 12.08 9.38
C PHE A 189 -25.28 12.11 8.14
N ALA A 190 -26.46 11.49 8.22
CA ALA A 190 -27.38 11.32 7.09
C ALA A 190 -27.96 12.64 6.49
N ASN A 191 -27.69 13.79 7.09
CA ASN A 191 -28.23 15.10 6.66
C ASN A 191 -27.28 15.87 5.67
N GLY A 192 -26.53 15.14 4.82
CA GLY A 192 -25.65 15.76 3.82
C GLY A 192 -24.17 15.88 4.25
N PHE A 193 -23.85 15.51 5.49
CA PHE A 193 -22.46 15.42 5.96
C PHE A 193 -21.80 14.08 5.62
N ASP A 194 -22.57 13.07 5.28
CA ASP A 194 -22.14 11.73 4.88
C ASP A 194 -21.09 11.76 3.76
N TYR A 195 -21.34 12.55 2.71
CA TYR A 195 -20.42 12.73 1.59
C TYR A 195 -19.07 13.33 2.03
N TYR A 196 -19.07 14.36 2.88
CA TYR A 196 -17.83 15.00 3.34
C TYR A 196 -17.01 14.07 4.24
N VAL A 197 -17.67 13.24 5.05
CA VAL A 197 -17.01 12.25 5.90
C VAL A 197 -16.41 11.13 5.04
N GLU A 198 -17.14 10.63 4.04
CA GLU A 198 -16.64 9.61 3.13
C GLU A 198 -15.46 10.10 2.30
N MET A 199 -15.46 11.37 1.88
CA MET A 199 -14.37 12.02 1.13
C MET A 199 -13.04 12.07 1.90
N LEU A 200 -13.05 11.97 3.24
CA LEU A 200 -11.83 11.87 4.04
C LEU A 200 -11.20 10.47 4.01
N GLY A 201 -11.96 9.47 3.57
CA GLY A 201 -11.52 8.08 3.50
C GLY A 201 -10.65 7.77 2.27
N ILE A 202 -9.65 6.92 2.44
CA ILE A 202 -8.79 6.45 1.34
C ILE A 202 -9.62 5.66 0.31
N ASP A 203 -10.61 4.89 0.76
CA ASP A 203 -11.49 4.07 -0.07
C ASP A 203 -12.27 4.92 -1.09
N PHE A 204 -12.75 6.10 -0.71
CA PHE A 204 -13.48 7.02 -1.62
C PHE A 204 -12.64 7.38 -2.85
N HIS A 205 -11.40 7.78 -2.66
CA HIS A 205 -10.48 8.16 -3.73
C HIS A 205 -9.98 6.95 -4.52
N TYR A 206 -9.76 5.82 -3.83
CA TYR A 206 -9.32 4.60 -4.49
C TYR A 206 -10.38 4.01 -5.42
N ARG A 207 -11.67 4.04 -5.05
CA ARG A 207 -12.78 3.55 -5.91
C ARG A 207 -12.88 4.27 -7.25
N SER A 208 -12.55 5.55 -7.31
CA SER A 208 -12.47 6.30 -8.58
C SER A 208 -11.36 5.72 -9.45
N MET A 209 -10.16 5.59 -8.86
CA MET A 209 -8.97 5.11 -9.57
C MET A 209 -9.06 3.63 -9.95
N SER A 210 -9.69 2.79 -9.13
CA SER A 210 -9.86 1.35 -9.41
C SER A 210 -10.78 1.06 -10.61
N ARG A 211 -11.54 2.06 -11.07
CA ARG A 211 -12.32 2.03 -12.31
C ARG A 211 -11.58 2.66 -13.50
N GLY A 212 -10.30 2.96 -13.33
CA GLY A 212 -9.46 3.56 -14.37
C GLY A 212 -9.59 5.08 -14.53
N VAL A 213 -10.34 5.76 -13.66
CA VAL A 213 -10.50 7.22 -13.71
C VAL A 213 -9.41 7.86 -12.83
N LEU A 214 -8.51 8.61 -13.44
CA LEU A 214 -7.46 9.35 -12.73
C LEU A 214 -7.88 10.82 -12.59
N ASP A 215 -8.39 11.22 -11.43
CA ASP A 215 -8.66 12.62 -11.09
C ASP A 215 -7.43 13.23 -10.38
N SER A 216 -7.10 14.45 -10.70
CA SER A 216 -6.04 15.23 -10.04
C SER A 216 -6.31 15.40 -8.54
N ARG A 217 -7.58 15.48 -8.13
CA ARG A 217 -8.01 15.57 -6.73
C ARG A 217 -7.57 14.35 -5.94
N ASP A 218 -7.76 13.15 -6.51
CA ASP A 218 -7.36 11.89 -5.89
C ASP A 218 -5.83 11.81 -5.73
N LEU A 219 -5.09 12.22 -6.77
CA LEU A 219 -3.62 12.30 -6.70
C LEU A 219 -3.12 13.23 -5.59
N VAL A 220 -3.70 14.43 -5.50
CA VAL A 220 -3.34 15.41 -4.45
C VAL A 220 -3.64 14.84 -3.07
N TYR A 221 -4.78 14.17 -2.89
CA TYR A 221 -5.13 13.51 -1.63
C TYR A 221 -4.07 12.46 -1.23
N PHE A 222 -3.75 11.51 -2.11
CA PHE A 222 -2.76 10.47 -1.83
C PHE A 222 -1.39 11.06 -1.47
N ILE A 223 -0.91 12.05 -2.26
CA ILE A 223 0.37 12.73 -2.01
C ILE A 223 0.35 13.47 -0.65
N SER A 224 -0.77 14.12 -0.30
CA SER A 224 -0.89 14.85 0.97
C SER A 224 -0.83 13.92 2.18
N VAL A 225 -1.50 12.76 2.13
CA VAL A 225 -1.46 11.76 3.19
C VAL A 225 -0.05 11.16 3.34
N ILE A 226 0.60 10.82 2.22
CA ILE A 226 2.00 10.35 2.23
C ILE A 226 2.91 11.39 2.89
N PHE A 227 2.82 12.64 2.47
CA PHE A 227 3.64 13.73 2.99
C PHE A 227 3.42 13.94 4.49
N LEU A 228 2.18 13.91 4.95
CA LEU A 228 1.84 14.04 6.37
C LEU A 228 2.43 12.90 7.21
N CYS A 229 2.32 11.65 6.74
CA CYS A 229 2.92 10.49 7.42
C CYS A 229 4.44 10.57 7.47
N LEU A 230 5.10 10.97 6.37
CA LEU A 230 6.55 11.14 6.35
C LEU A 230 7.03 12.29 7.23
N LEU A 231 6.30 13.41 7.25
CA LEU A 231 6.56 14.53 8.16
C LEU A 231 6.49 14.11 9.64
N THR A 232 5.45 13.37 10.03
CA THR A 232 5.32 12.88 11.40
C THR A 232 6.46 11.92 11.77
N THR A 233 6.87 11.07 10.84
CA THR A 233 8.03 10.17 11.02
C THR A 233 9.32 10.98 11.25
N VAL A 234 9.60 11.97 10.40
CA VAL A 234 10.79 12.84 10.55
C VAL A 234 10.79 13.58 11.87
N LYS A 235 9.64 14.19 12.26
CA LYS A 235 9.52 14.88 13.55
C LYS A 235 9.78 13.96 14.73
N ASN A 236 9.31 12.71 14.66
CA ASN A 236 9.54 11.73 15.71
C ASN A 236 11.03 11.34 15.81
N LEU A 237 11.73 11.19 14.68
CA LEU A 237 13.16 10.90 14.65
C LEU A 237 14.03 12.04 15.21
N HIS A 238 13.57 13.28 15.12
CA HIS A 238 14.27 14.42 15.74
C HIS A 238 14.17 14.44 17.27
N LYS A 239 13.11 13.84 17.83
CA LYS A 239 12.89 13.79 19.28
C LYS A 239 13.61 12.64 19.98
N LYS A 240 13.97 11.62 19.22
CA LYS A 240 14.78 10.47 19.67
C LYS A 240 16.27 10.70 19.40
#